data_65bc6bfc05fb3d4fa7188aa707aeda9e
#
_entry.id   65bc6bfc05fb3d4fa7188aa707aeda9e
#
_cell.length_a   1.000
_cell.length_b   1.000
_cell.length_c   1.000
_cell.angle_alpha   90.00
_cell.angle_beta   90.00
_cell.angle_gamma   90.00
#
_symmetry.space_group_name_H-M   'P 1'
#
loop_
_entity.id
_entity.type
_entity.pdbx_description
1 polymer ?
#
loop_
_entity_poly.entity_id
_entity_poly.type
_entity_poly.pdbx_seq_one_letter_code
_entity_poly.pdbx_strand_id
1 'polypeptide(L)'
;MTEQQAAIAKREPIDIDFSQGIVPQSYSEAMQMAALLHKSGLAPKALDTVEKVAVAAMMCLELGRPIMTGIQDIGVINGKAGIYGDAALGHIRASGLLEYIKETETGTPYTDDWTFRCELK
;
A
#
# COMPACT_ATOMS: atom_id res chain seq x y z
N MET A 1 29.07 9.35 -30.76
CA MET A 1 28.11 9.26 -29.63
C MET A 1 27.61 10.66 -29.35
N THR A 2 26.30 10.91 -29.50
CA THR A 2 25.71 12.21 -29.19
C THR A 2 25.58 12.39 -27.67
N GLU A 3 25.51 13.63 -27.16
CA GLU A 3 25.30 13.91 -25.73
C GLU A 3 24.05 13.21 -25.18
N GLN A 4 23.00 13.07 -25.99
CA GLN A 4 21.79 12.34 -25.67
C GLN A 4 22.02 10.83 -25.52
N GLN A 5 22.88 10.23 -26.33
CA GLN A 5 23.24 8.82 -26.22
C GLN A 5 24.14 8.56 -24.98
N ALA A 6 25.02 9.51 -24.66
CA ALA A 6 25.82 9.46 -23.44
C ALA A 6 24.96 9.61 -22.17
N ALA A 7 23.90 10.44 -22.23
CA ALA A 7 22.95 10.60 -21.12
C ALA A 7 22.07 9.35 -20.89
N ILE A 8 21.75 8.62 -21.97
CA ILE A 8 21.01 7.34 -21.89
C ILE A 8 21.91 6.24 -21.33
N ALA A 9 23.19 6.21 -21.71
CA ALA A 9 24.16 5.22 -21.23
C ALA A 9 24.53 5.40 -19.74
N LYS A 10 24.22 6.55 -19.15
CA LYS A 10 24.52 6.89 -17.75
C LYS A 10 23.37 6.61 -16.78
N ARG A 11 22.23 6.10 -17.29
CA ARG A 11 21.15 5.65 -16.41
C ARG A 11 21.58 4.34 -15.78
N GLU A 12 21.87 4.39 -14.50
CA GLU A 12 22.07 3.17 -13.73
C GLU A 12 20.81 2.31 -13.83
N PRO A 13 20.94 0.98 -13.98
CA PRO A 13 19.79 0.11 -14.00
C PRO A 13 19.04 0.29 -12.67
N ILE A 14 17.74 0.56 -12.75
CA ILE A 14 16.86 0.55 -11.58
C ILE A 14 16.87 -0.89 -11.07
N ASP A 15 17.39 -1.08 -9.88
CA ASP A 15 17.31 -2.37 -9.21
C ASP A 15 15.85 -2.60 -8.79
N ILE A 16 15.16 -3.44 -9.56
CA ILE A 16 13.78 -3.79 -9.29
C ILE A 16 13.79 -5.06 -8.46
N ASP A 17 13.55 -4.94 -7.18
CA ASP A 17 13.19 -6.07 -6.34
C ASP A 17 11.72 -6.42 -6.61
N PHE A 18 11.50 -7.45 -7.40
CA PHE A 18 10.15 -7.91 -7.74
C PHE A 18 9.35 -8.39 -6.54
N SER A 19 9.99 -8.67 -5.40
CA SER A 19 9.30 -9.07 -4.17
C SER A 19 8.62 -7.88 -3.48
N GLN A 20 9.19 -6.69 -3.61
CA GLN A 20 8.70 -5.46 -2.97
C GLN A 20 8.23 -4.41 -3.99
N GLY A 21 8.41 -4.67 -5.28
CA GLY A 21 8.13 -3.72 -6.34
C GLY A 21 9.23 -2.65 -6.45
N ILE A 22 8.85 -1.47 -6.95
CA ILE A 22 9.78 -0.35 -7.09
C ILE A 22 9.92 0.34 -5.74
N VAL A 23 11.15 0.35 -5.21
CA VAL A 23 11.51 1.03 -3.96
C VAL A 23 12.38 2.25 -4.30
N PRO A 24 11.88 3.49 -4.09
CA PRO A 24 12.68 4.68 -4.33
C PRO A 24 13.85 4.75 -3.35
N GLN A 25 15.04 5.05 -3.85
CA GLN A 25 16.28 5.13 -3.07
C GLN A 25 16.63 6.56 -2.64
N SER A 26 15.92 7.54 -3.15
CA SER A 26 16.15 8.95 -2.85
C SER A 26 14.83 9.72 -2.74
N TYR A 27 14.87 10.89 -2.10
CA TYR A 27 13.74 11.81 -2.06
C TYR A 27 13.26 12.18 -3.46
N SER A 28 14.18 12.43 -4.39
CA SER A 28 13.85 12.76 -5.78
C SER A 28 13.09 11.65 -6.48
N GLU A 29 13.53 10.41 -6.32
CA GLU A 29 12.84 9.24 -6.89
C GLU A 29 11.47 9.02 -6.25
N ALA A 30 11.35 9.20 -4.94
CA ALA A 30 10.08 9.13 -4.23
C ALA A 30 9.07 10.16 -4.75
N MET A 31 9.51 11.41 -4.96
CA MET A 31 8.66 12.47 -5.49
C MET A 31 8.28 12.24 -6.95
N GLN A 32 9.19 11.73 -7.79
CA GLN A 32 8.90 11.37 -9.17
C GLN A 32 7.88 10.24 -9.26
N MET A 33 8.02 9.23 -8.43
CA MET A 33 7.07 8.11 -8.33
C MET A 33 5.69 8.60 -7.86
N ALA A 34 5.66 9.43 -6.85
CA ALA A 34 4.41 10.02 -6.34
C ALA A 34 3.73 10.91 -7.40
N ALA A 35 4.48 11.71 -8.15
CA ALA A 35 3.96 12.52 -9.25
C ALA A 35 3.36 11.65 -10.35
N LEU A 36 4.01 10.55 -10.71
CA LEU A 36 3.51 9.60 -11.70
C LEU A 36 2.20 8.96 -11.24
N LEU A 37 2.16 8.47 -10.00
CA LEU A 37 0.96 7.86 -9.42
C LEU A 37 -0.21 8.84 -9.34
N HIS A 38 0.04 10.07 -8.91
CA HIS A 38 -0.98 11.11 -8.85
C HIS A 38 -1.49 11.46 -10.26
N LYS A 39 -0.58 11.70 -11.21
CA LYS A 39 -0.93 12.08 -12.59
C LYS A 39 -1.64 10.96 -13.35
N SER A 40 -1.36 9.70 -13.04
CA SER A 40 -2.00 8.54 -13.66
C SER A 40 -3.49 8.40 -13.30
N GLY A 41 -3.94 9.03 -12.24
CA GLY A 41 -5.30 8.87 -11.71
C GLY A 41 -5.53 7.57 -10.92
N LEU A 42 -4.48 6.79 -10.68
CA LEU A 42 -4.56 5.52 -9.95
C LEU A 42 -4.44 5.69 -8.43
N ALA A 43 -4.02 6.85 -7.96
CA ALA A 43 -3.98 7.13 -6.52
C ALA A 43 -5.41 7.25 -5.95
N PRO A 44 -5.66 6.79 -4.71
CA PRO A 44 -6.95 6.98 -4.05
C PRO A 44 -7.35 8.47 -3.99
N LYS A 45 -8.64 8.76 -4.06
CA LYS A 45 -9.15 10.15 -4.06
C LYS A 45 -8.77 10.96 -2.82
N ALA A 46 -8.57 10.28 -1.69
CA ALA A 46 -8.11 10.93 -0.45
C ALA A 46 -6.67 11.44 -0.55
N LEU A 47 -5.87 10.88 -1.49
CA LEU A 47 -4.50 11.29 -1.79
C LEU A 47 -4.50 12.25 -2.99
N ASP A 48 -5.08 13.41 -2.81
CA ASP A 48 -5.38 14.38 -3.86
C ASP A 48 -4.20 15.32 -4.22
N THR A 49 -3.06 15.16 -3.57
CA THR A 49 -1.83 15.88 -3.87
C THR A 49 -0.64 14.93 -4.01
N VAL A 50 0.40 15.37 -4.73
CA VAL A 50 1.64 14.60 -4.89
C VAL A 50 2.29 14.33 -3.54
N GLU A 51 2.27 15.29 -2.63
CA GLU A 51 2.84 15.17 -1.29
C GLU A 51 2.10 14.12 -0.46
N LYS A 52 0.78 14.06 -0.54
CA LYS A 52 -0.01 13.03 0.14
C LYS A 52 0.30 11.64 -0.41
N VAL A 53 0.45 11.51 -1.72
CA VAL A 53 0.86 10.25 -2.35
C VAL A 53 2.26 9.85 -1.90
N ALA A 54 3.21 10.79 -1.84
CA ALA A 54 4.57 10.53 -1.37
C ALA A 54 4.60 10.05 0.09
N VAL A 55 3.85 10.70 0.98
CA VAL A 55 3.75 10.30 2.39
C VAL A 55 3.10 8.92 2.53
N ALA A 56 2.04 8.66 1.78
CA ALA A 56 1.40 7.33 1.77
C ALA A 56 2.36 6.24 1.25
N ALA A 57 3.18 6.55 0.24
CA ALA A 57 4.21 5.63 -0.24
C ALA A 57 5.26 5.32 0.83
N MET A 58 5.71 6.32 1.58
CA MET A 58 6.62 6.11 2.72
C MET A 58 5.98 5.22 3.79
N MET A 59 4.71 5.44 4.12
CA MET A 59 3.97 4.61 5.06
C MET A 59 3.88 3.15 4.60
N CYS A 60 3.70 2.91 3.29
CA CYS A 60 3.73 1.55 2.74
C CYS A 60 5.09 0.88 2.99
N LEU A 61 6.19 1.59 2.77
CA LEU A 61 7.53 1.06 3.00
C LEU A 61 7.79 0.73 4.48
N GLU A 62 7.36 1.60 5.39
CA GLU A 62 7.46 1.35 6.84
C GLU A 62 6.67 0.11 7.28
N LEU A 63 5.55 -0.17 6.61
CA LEU A 63 4.73 -1.35 6.85
C LEU A 63 5.22 -2.60 6.09
N GLY A 64 6.35 -2.49 5.35
CA GLY A 64 6.88 -3.59 4.55
C GLY A 64 5.96 -4.00 3.39
N ARG A 65 5.19 -3.07 2.84
CA ARG A 65 4.24 -3.32 1.75
C ARG A 65 4.72 -2.71 0.44
N PRO A 66 4.47 -3.38 -0.70
CA PRO A 66 4.69 -2.78 -2.01
C PRO A 66 3.88 -1.49 -2.16
N ILE A 67 4.50 -0.42 -2.69
CA ILE A 67 3.86 0.89 -2.78
C ILE A 67 2.61 0.85 -3.66
N MET A 68 2.68 0.22 -4.83
CA MET A 68 1.59 0.22 -5.81
C MET A 68 0.29 -0.40 -5.28
N THR A 69 0.40 -1.47 -4.50
CA THR A 69 -0.75 -2.13 -3.88
C THR A 69 -1.08 -1.53 -2.53
N GLY A 70 -0.06 -1.15 -1.77
CA GLY A 70 -0.22 -0.62 -0.42
C GLY A 70 -0.97 0.70 -0.37
N ILE A 71 -0.74 1.62 -1.29
CA ILE A 71 -1.43 2.92 -1.30
C ILE A 71 -2.94 2.81 -1.55
N GLN A 72 -3.39 1.73 -2.19
CA GLN A 72 -4.82 1.50 -2.43
C GLN A 72 -5.58 1.14 -1.13
N ASP A 73 -4.84 0.65 -0.15
CA ASP A 73 -5.37 0.23 1.14
C ASP A 73 -5.28 1.33 2.21
N ILE A 74 -4.64 2.44 1.88
CA ILE A 74 -4.48 3.58 2.78
C ILE A 74 -5.63 4.55 2.60
N GLY A 75 -6.31 4.83 3.68
CA GLY A 75 -7.30 5.89 3.73
C GLY A 75 -6.98 6.94 4.77
N VAL A 76 -7.59 8.10 4.65
CA VAL A 76 -7.42 9.22 5.58
C VAL A 76 -8.78 9.58 6.19
N ILE A 77 -8.90 9.41 7.50
CA ILE A 77 -10.08 9.82 8.26
C ILE A 77 -9.65 10.85 9.30
N ASN A 78 -10.29 12.02 9.29
CA ASN A 78 -9.99 13.12 10.22
C ASN A 78 -8.49 13.45 10.27
N GLY A 79 -7.81 13.48 9.13
CA GLY A 79 -6.39 13.77 9.03
C GLY A 79 -5.45 12.65 9.48
N LYS A 80 -5.98 11.49 9.83
CA LYS A 80 -5.18 10.31 10.20
C LYS A 80 -5.18 9.29 9.08
N ALA A 81 -4.00 8.90 8.63
CA ALA A 81 -3.84 7.80 7.70
C ALA A 81 -3.98 6.46 8.44
N GLY A 82 -4.66 5.51 7.80
CA GLY A 82 -4.84 4.17 8.35
C GLY A 82 -5.04 3.14 7.23
N ILE A 83 -4.94 1.87 7.60
CA ILE A 83 -5.22 0.74 6.73
C ILE A 83 -6.68 0.34 6.93
N TYR A 84 -7.37 0.04 5.83
CA TYR A 84 -8.80 -0.28 5.85
C TYR A 84 -9.11 -1.72 5.51
N GLY A 85 -10.24 -2.18 6.06
CA GLY A 85 -10.94 -3.38 5.64
C GLY A 85 -10.05 -4.62 5.60
N ASP A 86 -10.15 -5.38 4.54
CA ASP A 86 -9.42 -6.63 4.33
C ASP A 86 -7.90 -6.47 4.28
N ALA A 87 -7.41 -5.27 4.01
CA ALA A 87 -5.97 -4.98 4.00
C ALA A 87 -5.33 -5.16 5.39
N ALA A 88 -6.03 -4.85 6.47
CA ALA A 88 -5.56 -5.08 7.83
C ALA A 88 -5.37 -6.58 8.09
N LEU A 89 -6.33 -7.40 7.70
CA LEU A 89 -6.22 -8.86 7.80
C LEU A 89 -5.10 -9.41 6.90
N GLY A 90 -4.97 -8.88 5.69
CA GLY A 90 -3.87 -9.23 4.78
C GLY A 90 -2.50 -8.95 5.39
N HIS A 91 -2.35 -7.82 6.09
CA HIS A 91 -1.11 -7.47 6.80
C HIS A 91 -0.82 -8.43 7.96
N ILE A 92 -1.82 -8.78 8.74
CA ILE A 92 -1.69 -9.76 9.83
C ILE A 92 -1.25 -11.13 9.28
N ARG A 93 -1.87 -11.59 8.20
CA ARG A 93 -1.50 -12.86 7.54
C ARG A 93 -0.06 -12.83 7.00
N ALA A 94 0.34 -11.72 6.39
CA ALA A 94 1.69 -11.54 5.84
C ALA A 94 2.78 -11.51 6.93
N SER A 95 2.46 -11.17 8.17
CA SER A 95 3.41 -11.17 9.29
C SER A 95 3.92 -12.56 9.66
N GLY A 96 3.20 -13.62 9.28
CA GLY A 96 3.51 -15.00 9.67
C GLY A 96 3.22 -15.33 11.14
N LEU A 97 2.64 -14.39 11.90
CA LEU A 97 2.31 -14.56 13.32
C LEU A 97 0.91 -15.14 13.53
N LEU A 98 0.06 -15.07 12.52
CA LEU A 98 -1.29 -15.60 12.60
C LEU A 98 -1.28 -17.13 12.42
N GLU A 99 -1.68 -17.86 13.44
CA GLU A 99 -1.80 -19.31 13.42
C GLU A 99 -3.10 -19.75 12.73
N TYR A 100 -4.21 -19.14 13.14
CA TYR A 100 -5.51 -19.33 12.48
C TYR A 100 -6.44 -18.14 12.69
N ILE A 101 -7.41 -18.04 11.81
CA ILE A 101 -8.60 -17.21 11.96
C ILE A 101 -9.83 -18.09 11.75
N LYS A 102 -10.79 -18.00 12.63
CA LYS A 102 -12.04 -18.75 12.56
C LYS A 102 -13.22 -17.80 12.74
N GLU A 103 -14.07 -17.79 11.73
CA GLU A 103 -15.31 -17.03 11.75
C GLU A 103 -16.49 -18.00 11.85
N THR A 104 -17.39 -17.73 12.76
CA THR A 104 -18.59 -18.54 12.97
C THR A 104 -19.81 -17.66 13.06
N GLU A 105 -20.87 -18.13 12.46
CA GLU A 105 -22.19 -17.51 12.46
C GLU A 105 -23.16 -18.42 13.21
N THR A 106 -23.96 -17.86 14.12
CA THR A 106 -24.97 -18.59 14.88
C THR A 106 -26.25 -17.78 14.97
N GLY A 107 -27.39 -18.47 15.14
CA GLY A 107 -28.71 -17.86 15.20
C GLY A 107 -29.39 -17.81 13.84
N THR A 108 -30.53 -17.12 13.79
CA THR A 108 -31.30 -16.95 12.55
C THR A 108 -30.97 -15.61 11.91
N PRO A 109 -30.60 -15.59 10.60
CA PRO A 109 -30.31 -14.36 9.90
C PRO A 109 -31.40 -13.29 10.05
N TYR A 110 -30.94 -12.05 10.31
CA TYR A 110 -31.80 -10.86 10.46
C TYR A 110 -32.74 -10.88 11.69
N THR A 111 -32.42 -11.68 12.72
CA THR A 111 -33.10 -11.67 14.01
C THR A 111 -32.14 -11.25 15.14
N ASP A 112 -32.69 -10.96 16.32
CA ASP A 112 -31.89 -10.47 17.47
C ASP A 112 -30.92 -11.52 18.04
N ASP A 113 -31.12 -12.81 17.71
CA ASP A 113 -30.24 -13.92 18.12
C ASP A 113 -29.11 -14.20 17.11
N TRP A 114 -29.08 -13.44 15.99
CA TRP A 114 -28.05 -13.59 14.97
C TRP A 114 -26.73 -13.01 15.44
N THR A 115 -25.73 -13.86 15.58
CA THR A 115 -24.42 -13.48 16.10
C THR A 115 -23.28 -13.98 15.22
N PHE A 116 -22.24 -13.15 15.13
CA PHE A 116 -20.98 -13.49 14.49
C PHE A 116 -19.86 -13.53 15.54
N ARG A 117 -19.00 -14.53 15.43
CA ARG A 117 -17.80 -14.64 16.25
C ARG A 117 -16.58 -14.79 15.35
N CYS A 118 -15.56 -13.99 15.62
CA CYS A 118 -14.26 -14.12 15.01
C CYS A 118 -13.22 -14.45 16.10
N GLU A 119 -12.49 -15.53 15.90
CA GLU A 119 -11.41 -15.97 16.78
C GLU A 119 -10.09 -15.92 16.00
N LEU A 120 -9.06 -15.28 16.59
CA LEU A 120 -7.71 -15.22 16.05
C LEU A 120 -6.73 -15.81 17.05
N LYS A 121 -5.70 -16.52 16.52
CA LYS A 121 -4.55 -17.00 17.30
C LYS A 121 -3.27 -16.90 16.49
#